data_3ca03ea5045821240fbb3a6780d9bb30
#
_entry.id   3ca03ea5045821240fbb3a6780d9bb30
#
_cell.length_a   1.000
_cell.length_b   1.000
_cell.length_c   1.000
_cell.angle_alpha   90.00
_cell.angle_beta   90.00
_cell.angle_gamma   90.00
#
_symmetry.space_group_name_H-M   'P 1'
#
loop_
_entity.id
_entity.type
_entity.pdbx_description
1 polymer ?
#
loop_
_entity_poly.entity_id
_entity_poly.type
_entity_poly.pdbx_seq_one_letter_code
_entity_poly.pdbx_strand_id
1 'polypeptide(L)'
;MAKRINRAIELLEQNQTIYYDGGHTGHVLTYEQGLKDAHIWADYINVGMEHGSFDMAGLDQYIRGLIDGGPTKSGHRTPAVIVETPVEGSSEEIIRFNAWQFRMVLARGVHGILLCQAETPDAVRAFIESCRYPINMTGVGHGLERGTRGTGSQPTSAPVWGVDADTYVDKAEPCLTLVVF
;
A
#
# COMPACT_ATOMS: atom_id res chain seq x y z
N MET A 1 16.24 -1.95 -15.77
CA MET A 1 14.80 -2.23 -15.81
C MET A 1 14.39 -2.75 -14.45
N ALA A 2 13.39 -2.17 -13.82
CA ALA A 2 12.89 -2.61 -12.51
C ALA A 2 12.44 -4.08 -12.56
N LYS A 3 12.85 -4.88 -11.58
CA LYS A 3 12.51 -6.31 -11.49
C LYS A 3 11.16 -6.54 -10.81
N ARG A 4 10.74 -5.61 -9.96
CA ARG A 4 9.48 -5.65 -9.21
C ARG A 4 8.69 -4.39 -9.50
N ILE A 5 7.37 -4.42 -9.37
CA ILE A 5 6.51 -3.24 -9.51
C ILE A 5 6.78 -2.24 -8.36
N ASN A 6 7.04 -2.78 -7.16
CA ASN A 6 7.22 -2.03 -5.94
C ASN A 6 8.72 -1.98 -5.56
N ARG A 7 9.29 -0.78 -5.55
CA ARG A 7 10.69 -0.55 -5.21
C ARG A 7 11.05 -1.00 -3.79
N ALA A 8 10.17 -0.80 -2.84
CA ALA A 8 10.43 -1.18 -1.45
C ALA A 8 10.61 -2.71 -1.32
N ILE A 9 9.70 -3.51 -1.93
CA ILE A 9 9.84 -4.97 -1.95
C ILE A 9 11.12 -5.39 -2.67
N GLU A 10 11.46 -4.76 -3.80
CA GLU A 10 12.67 -5.09 -4.55
C GLU A 10 13.94 -4.95 -3.70
N LEU A 11 14.02 -3.90 -2.88
CA LEU A 11 15.15 -3.68 -1.98
C LEU A 11 15.15 -4.64 -0.79
N LEU A 12 13.99 -4.87 -0.18
CA LEU A 12 13.86 -5.81 0.94
C LEU A 12 14.24 -7.25 0.53
N GLU A 13 13.86 -7.70 -0.67
CA GLU A 13 14.30 -9.00 -1.20
C GLU A 13 15.81 -9.09 -1.40
N GLN A 14 16.48 -7.97 -1.58
CA GLN A 14 17.94 -7.88 -1.67
C GLN A 14 18.61 -7.66 -0.31
N ASN A 15 17.85 -7.73 0.78
CA ASN A 15 18.30 -7.44 2.15
C ASN A 15 18.91 -6.03 2.29
N GLN A 16 18.32 -5.06 1.59
CA GLN A 16 18.75 -3.65 1.63
C GLN A 16 17.79 -2.83 2.48
N THR A 17 18.31 -1.80 3.11
CA THR A 17 17.52 -0.80 3.83
C THR A 17 16.68 0.00 2.84
N ILE A 18 15.46 0.29 3.21
CA ILE A 18 14.57 1.19 2.48
C ILE A 18 14.47 2.53 3.22
N TYR A 19 14.45 3.61 2.45
CA TYR A 19 14.33 4.97 2.96
C TYR A 19 13.01 5.58 2.50
N TYR A 20 12.39 6.36 3.37
CA TYR A 20 11.14 7.04 3.04
C TYR A 20 11.21 8.55 3.21
N ASP A 21 10.31 9.22 2.53
CA ASP A 21 9.93 10.62 2.76
C ASP A 21 8.44 10.68 3.07
N GLY A 22 8.01 11.75 3.75
CA GLY A 22 6.65 11.90 4.25
C GLY A 22 6.57 11.90 5.77
N GLY A 23 5.38 11.75 6.32
CA GLY A 23 5.20 11.83 7.78
C GLY A 23 3.86 11.31 8.27
N HIS A 24 3.79 11.08 9.58
CA HIS A 24 2.59 10.59 10.28
C HIS A 24 1.43 11.61 10.27
N THR A 25 1.75 12.89 10.20
CA THR A 25 0.77 14.00 10.30
C THR A 25 0.15 14.39 8.97
N GLY A 26 0.49 13.68 7.91
CA GLY A 26 -0.07 13.91 6.59
C GLY A 26 0.98 14.11 5.50
N HIS A 27 0.48 14.30 4.30
CA HIS A 27 1.22 14.63 3.09
C HIS A 27 0.38 15.57 2.23
N VAL A 28 1.02 16.37 1.39
CA VAL A 28 0.28 17.24 0.46
C VAL A 28 -0.26 16.39 -0.68
N LEU A 29 -1.54 16.03 -0.61
CA LEU A 29 -2.19 15.13 -1.55
C LEU A 29 -2.83 15.90 -2.71
N THR A 30 -1.99 16.51 -3.55
CA THR A 30 -2.43 17.17 -4.79
C THR A 30 -1.74 16.55 -6.01
N TYR A 31 -2.34 16.75 -7.18
CA TYR A 31 -1.75 16.33 -8.44
C TYR A 31 -0.37 16.94 -8.68
N GLU A 32 -0.22 18.25 -8.42
CA GLU A 32 1.03 18.98 -8.58
C GLU A 32 2.13 18.48 -7.67
N GLN A 33 1.78 18.09 -6.43
CA GLN A 33 2.75 17.48 -5.53
C GLN A 33 3.16 16.10 -6.03
N GLY A 34 2.23 15.31 -6.52
CA GLY A 34 2.53 14.00 -7.14
C GLY A 34 3.51 14.11 -8.31
N LEU A 35 3.34 15.11 -9.20
CA LEU A 35 4.30 15.37 -10.29
C LEU A 35 5.72 15.64 -9.77
N LYS A 36 5.84 16.40 -8.68
CA LYS A 36 7.15 16.71 -8.08
C LYS A 36 7.79 15.47 -7.46
N ASP A 37 6.99 14.70 -6.73
CA ASP A 37 7.45 13.55 -5.96
C ASP A 37 7.73 12.30 -6.82
N ALA A 38 7.31 12.28 -8.09
CA ALA A 38 7.59 11.19 -9.02
C ALA A 38 9.10 10.87 -9.15
N HIS A 39 9.98 11.85 -8.91
CA HIS A 39 11.43 11.70 -8.94
C HIS A 39 12.10 11.89 -7.58
N ILE A 40 11.35 11.69 -6.50
CA ILE A 40 11.86 11.82 -5.15
C ILE A 40 13.08 10.89 -4.91
N TRP A 41 13.93 11.27 -3.97
CA TRP A 41 15.14 10.51 -3.63
C TRP A 41 14.82 9.21 -2.86
N ALA A 42 13.71 9.18 -2.14
CA ALA A 42 13.31 8.09 -1.26
C ALA A 42 12.81 6.86 -2.04
N ASP A 43 12.89 5.69 -1.44
CA ASP A 43 12.44 4.42 -2.01
C ASP A 43 10.93 4.27 -1.92
N TYR A 44 10.31 4.91 -0.91
CA TYR A 44 8.86 5.02 -0.80
C TYR A 44 8.43 6.33 -0.16
N ILE A 45 7.16 6.66 -0.36
CA ILE A 45 6.50 7.81 0.23
C ILE A 45 5.55 7.30 1.29
N ASN A 46 5.69 7.80 2.52
CA ASN A 46 4.76 7.54 3.60
C ASN A 46 3.67 8.61 3.63
N VAL A 47 2.43 8.19 3.42
CA VAL A 47 1.26 9.06 3.51
C VAL A 47 0.57 8.81 4.83
N GLY A 48 0.82 9.68 5.82
CA GLY A 48 0.24 9.58 7.15
C GLY A 48 -1.22 10.04 7.15
N MET A 49 -2.11 9.13 7.47
CA MET A 49 -3.54 9.42 7.71
C MET A 49 -3.96 9.12 9.15
N GLU A 50 -3.06 8.59 9.97
CA GLU A 50 -3.30 8.35 11.39
C GLU A 50 -3.51 9.66 12.16
N HIS A 51 -2.59 10.60 11.97
CA HIS A 51 -2.65 11.93 12.60
C HIS A 51 -2.98 13.03 11.59
N GLY A 52 -3.29 12.69 10.37
CA GLY A 52 -3.66 13.58 9.29
C GLY A 52 -5.12 13.41 8.85
N SER A 53 -5.41 13.93 7.68
CA SER A 53 -6.73 13.78 7.05
C SER A 53 -6.87 12.44 6.34
N PHE A 54 -7.98 11.74 6.53
CA PHE A 54 -8.34 10.56 5.74
C PHE A 54 -8.89 11.01 4.37
N ASP A 55 -7.99 11.53 3.52
CA ASP A 55 -8.34 12.17 2.24
C ASP A 55 -8.14 11.23 1.05
N MET A 56 -9.16 10.46 0.73
CA MET A 56 -9.14 9.55 -0.41
C MET A 56 -9.18 10.25 -1.76
N ALA A 57 -9.82 11.42 -1.84
CA ALA A 57 -9.88 12.20 -3.08
C ALA A 57 -8.53 12.84 -3.41
N GLY A 58 -7.88 13.40 -2.40
CA GLY A 58 -6.51 13.90 -2.53
C GLY A 58 -5.53 12.79 -2.89
N LEU A 59 -5.64 11.62 -2.27
CA LEU A 59 -4.80 10.45 -2.59
C LEU A 59 -4.92 10.05 -4.07
N ASP A 60 -6.15 10.05 -4.65
CA ASP A 60 -6.36 9.78 -6.07
C ASP A 60 -5.63 10.81 -6.96
N GLN A 61 -5.70 12.09 -6.63
CA GLN A 61 -5.02 13.16 -7.38
C GLN A 61 -3.50 13.03 -7.28
N TYR A 62 -3.02 12.77 -6.09
CA TYR A 62 -1.59 12.59 -5.82
C TYR A 62 -0.99 11.41 -6.59
N ILE A 63 -1.64 10.24 -6.54
CA ILE A 63 -1.20 9.04 -7.29
C ILE A 63 -1.22 9.30 -8.79
N ARG A 64 -2.22 10.01 -9.32
CA ARG A 64 -2.27 10.40 -10.73
C ARG A 64 -1.07 11.28 -11.09
N GLY A 65 -0.73 12.24 -10.25
CA GLY A 65 0.46 13.07 -10.42
C GLY A 65 1.75 12.26 -10.44
N LEU A 66 1.90 11.27 -9.55
CA LEU A 66 3.05 10.36 -9.54
C LEU A 66 3.18 9.56 -10.84
N ILE A 67 2.04 9.08 -11.38
CA ILE A 67 2.01 8.33 -12.66
C ILE A 67 2.45 9.22 -13.82
N ASP A 68 1.90 10.41 -13.92
CA ASP A 68 2.14 11.33 -15.04
C ASP A 68 3.55 11.94 -14.97
N GLY A 69 4.11 12.06 -13.77
CA GLY A 69 5.49 12.53 -13.55
C GLY A 69 6.57 11.44 -13.71
N GLY A 70 6.19 10.16 -13.69
CA GLY A 70 7.13 9.04 -13.80
C GLY A 70 7.69 8.79 -15.21
N PRO A 71 8.54 7.78 -15.40
CA PRO A 71 9.01 6.81 -14.40
C PRO A 71 10.08 7.38 -13.45
N THR A 72 10.28 6.67 -12.34
CA THR A 72 11.34 6.99 -11.36
C THR A 72 12.73 6.76 -11.93
N LYS A 73 13.76 7.27 -11.25
CA LYS A 73 15.19 7.02 -11.63
C LYS A 73 15.56 5.53 -11.62
N SER A 74 14.91 4.72 -10.79
CA SER A 74 15.12 3.26 -10.74
C SER A 74 14.31 2.49 -11.80
N GLY A 75 13.52 3.19 -12.61
CA GLY A 75 12.73 2.60 -13.69
C GLY A 75 11.39 2.01 -13.26
N HIS A 76 10.95 2.28 -12.03
CA HIS A 76 9.59 1.95 -11.58
C HIS A 76 8.61 3.00 -12.11
N ARG A 77 7.35 2.58 -12.28
CA ARG A 77 6.28 3.47 -12.78
C ARG A 77 6.07 4.68 -11.88
N THR A 78 6.06 4.44 -10.57
CA THR A 78 5.99 5.46 -9.52
C THR A 78 6.92 5.08 -8.37
N PRO A 79 7.27 6.00 -7.45
CA PRO A 79 7.72 5.60 -6.13
C PRO A 79 6.71 4.67 -5.47
N ALA A 80 7.14 3.79 -4.57
CA ALA A 80 6.18 3.05 -3.76
C ALA A 80 5.44 4.02 -2.83
N VAL A 81 4.12 3.85 -2.69
CA VAL A 81 3.29 4.63 -1.77
C VAL A 81 2.80 3.70 -0.68
N ILE A 82 3.11 4.01 0.56
CA ILE A 82 2.65 3.30 1.76
C ILE A 82 1.78 4.27 2.56
N VAL A 83 0.57 3.85 2.90
CA VAL A 83 -0.38 4.67 3.64
C VAL A 83 -0.47 4.19 5.08
N GLU A 84 -0.30 5.09 6.00
CA GLU A 84 -0.50 4.90 7.42
C GLU A 84 -1.95 5.21 7.75
N THR A 85 -2.72 4.18 8.06
CA THR A 85 -4.15 4.32 8.30
C THR A 85 -4.46 4.60 9.77
N PRO A 86 -5.56 5.31 10.08
CA PRO A 86 -5.97 5.61 11.47
C PRO A 86 -6.61 4.38 12.16
N VAL A 87 -6.02 3.21 12.01
CA VAL A 87 -6.47 1.97 12.64
C VAL A 87 -5.38 1.46 13.56
N GLU A 88 -5.69 1.37 14.83
CA GLU A 88 -4.80 0.81 15.84
C GLU A 88 -4.82 -0.71 15.81
N GLY A 89 -3.63 -1.31 15.77
CA GLY A 89 -3.42 -2.76 15.79
C GLY A 89 -3.51 -3.38 17.19
N SER A 90 -4.35 -2.84 18.06
CA SER A 90 -4.43 -3.25 19.47
C SER A 90 -5.16 -4.59 19.67
N SER A 91 -6.12 -4.95 18.82
CA SER A 91 -6.77 -6.26 18.86
C SER A 91 -7.28 -6.70 17.48
N GLU A 92 -7.58 -8.01 17.36
CA GLU A 92 -8.19 -8.60 16.18
C GLU A 92 -9.54 -7.95 15.85
N GLU A 93 -10.38 -7.70 16.85
CA GLU A 93 -11.71 -7.13 16.68
C GLU A 93 -11.65 -5.72 16.10
N ILE A 94 -10.71 -4.89 16.60
CA ILE A 94 -10.52 -3.53 16.09
C ILE A 94 -10.08 -3.57 14.63
N ILE A 95 -9.15 -4.44 14.27
CA ILE A 95 -8.71 -4.61 12.89
C ILE A 95 -9.86 -5.04 11.98
N ARG A 96 -10.60 -6.08 12.36
CA ARG A 96 -11.71 -6.61 11.53
C ARG A 96 -12.84 -5.59 11.36
N PHE A 97 -13.16 -4.85 12.41
CA PHE A 97 -14.18 -3.80 12.36
C PHE A 97 -13.75 -2.65 11.41
N ASN A 98 -12.47 -2.30 11.41
CA ASN A 98 -11.92 -1.21 10.61
C ASN A 98 -11.34 -1.64 9.25
N ALA A 99 -11.43 -2.91 8.87
CA ALA A 99 -10.86 -3.46 7.62
C ALA A 99 -11.33 -2.74 6.35
N TRP A 100 -12.46 -2.04 6.38
CA TRP A 100 -12.95 -1.22 5.28
C TRP A 100 -11.97 -0.09 4.91
N GLN A 101 -11.23 0.46 5.87
CA GLN A 101 -10.22 1.50 5.61
C GLN A 101 -9.08 0.95 4.76
N PHE A 102 -8.55 -0.22 5.10
CA PHE A 102 -7.52 -0.88 4.30
C PHE A 102 -7.99 -1.14 2.87
N ARG A 103 -9.22 -1.62 2.72
CA ARG A 103 -9.81 -1.89 1.39
C ARG A 103 -9.96 -0.63 0.56
N MET A 104 -10.40 0.48 1.17
CA MET A 104 -10.54 1.78 0.49
C MET A 104 -9.18 2.32 0.03
N VAL A 105 -8.19 2.27 0.89
CA VAL A 105 -6.82 2.73 0.59
C VAL A 105 -6.21 1.87 -0.51
N LEU A 106 -6.27 0.54 -0.39
CA LEU A 106 -5.75 -0.38 -1.41
C LEU A 106 -6.47 -0.24 -2.76
N ALA A 107 -7.76 0.15 -2.74
CA ALA A 107 -8.51 0.42 -3.96
C ALA A 107 -7.99 1.63 -4.75
N ARG A 108 -7.19 2.50 -4.15
CA ARG A 108 -6.52 3.62 -4.84
C ARG A 108 -5.23 3.19 -5.55
N GLY A 109 -4.80 1.94 -5.38
CA GLY A 109 -3.62 1.40 -6.04
C GLY A 109 -2.31 1.65 -5.29
N VAL A 110 -2.36 2.00 -4.01
CA VAL A 110 -1.16 2.13 -3.18
C VAL A 110 -0.41 0.80 -3.07
N HIS A 111 0.87 0.88 -2.77
CA HIS A 111 1.78 -0.27 -2.76
C HIS A 111 1.90 -0.94 -1.40
N GLY A 112 1.42 -0.29 -0.35
CA GLY A 112 1.47 -0.84 0.99
C GLY A 112 0.60 -0.08 1.99
N ILE A 113 0.42 -0.71 3.15
CA ILE A 113 -0.21 -0.10 4.33
C ILE A 113 0.71 -0.30 5.52
N LEU A 114 0.83 0.71 6.33
CA LEU A 114 1.47 0.68 7.64
C LEU A 114 0.37 0.55 8.68
N LEU A 115 0.45 -0.51 9.49
CA LEU A 115 -0.43 -0.72 10.63
C LEU A 115 0.22 -0.10 11.87
N CYS A 116 -0.44 0.89 12.44
CA CYS A 116 0.03 1.54 13.66
C CYS A 116 -0.32 0.72 14.90
N GLN A 117 0.50 0.84 15.93
CA GLN A 117 0.25 0.28 17.27
C GLN A 117 -0.10 -1.21 17.25
N ALA A 118 0.67 -2.02 16.55
CA ALA A 118 0.47 -3.47 16.49
C ALA A 118 0.87 -4.13 17.81
N GLU A 119 -0.11 -4.44 18.65
CA GLU A 119 0.12 -4.94 20.01
C GLU A 119 0.02 -6.48 20.13
N THR A 120 -0.74 -7.13 19.24
CA THR A 120 -0.98 -8.57 19.33
C THR A 120 -0.74 -9.29 18.01
N PRO A 121 -0.25 -10.56 18.06
CA PRO A 121 -0.12 -11.38 16.84
C PRO A 121 -1.45 -11.59 16.10
N ASP A 122 -2.56 -11.63 16.84
CA ASP A 122 -3.90 -11.82 16.27
C ASP A 122 -4.34 -10.59 15.47
N ALA A 123 -4.05 -9.39 15.97
CA ALA A 123 -4.27 -8.15 15.22
C ALA A 123 -3.46 -8.13 13.91
N VAL A 124 -2.19 -8.53 13.96
CA VAL A 124 -1.33 -8.59 12.76
C VAL A 124 -1.86 -9.61 11.75
N ARG A 125 -2.31 -10.79 12.20
CA ARG A 125 -2.96 -11.78 11.32
C ARG A 125 -4.21 -11.21 10.66
N ALA A 126 -5.11 -10.64 11.45
CA ALA A 126 -6.34 -10.03 10.95
C ALA A 126 -6.07 -8.90 9.95
N PHE A 127 -5.01 -8.11 10.17
CA PHE A 127 -4.56 -7.08 9.25
C PHE A 127 -4.14 -7.67 7.90
N ILE A 128 -3.25 -8.66 7.91
CA ILE A 128 -2.79 -9.33 6.69
C ILE A 128 -3.96 -9.93 5.91
N GLU A 129 -4.85 -10.65 6.60
CA GLU A 129 -6.05 -11.25 5.99
C GLU A 129 -6.99 -10.20 5.41
N SER A 130 -7.13 -9.05 6.08
CA SER A 130 -7.98 -7.95 5.62
C SER A 130 -7.46 -7.26 4.35
N CYS A 131 -6.16 -7.27 4.14
CA CYS A 131 -5.49 -6.68 2.98
C CYS A 131 -5.44 -7.61 1.76
N ARG A 132 -5.52 -8.93 1.96
CA ARG A 132 -5.34 -9.94 0.92
C ARG A 132 -6.64 -10.38 0.26
N TYR A 133 -6.52 -10.75 -1.02
CA TYR A 133 -7.60 -11.40 -1.75
C TYR A 133 -7.80 -12.86 -1.27
N PRO A 134 -9.05 -13.40 -1.31
CA PRO A 134 -9.32 -14.77 -0.88
C PRO A 134 -8.61 -15.85 -1.72
N ILE A 135 -8.15 -15.50 -2.92
CA ILE A 135 -7.43 -16.40 -3.83
C ILE A 135 -5.95 -16.56 -3.46
N ASN A 136 -5.38 -15.63 -2.68
CA ASN A 136 -4.01 -15.76 -2.21
C ASN A 136 -3.93 -16.78 -1.09
N MET A 137 -3.23 -17.89 -1.36
CA MET A 137 -3.08 -19.00 -0.43
C MET A 137 -1.76 -18.95 0.37
N THR A 138 -0.96 -17.88 0.22
CA THR A 138 0.32 -17.75 0.94
C THR A 138 0.10 -17.70 2.45
N GLY A 139 0.61 -18.69 3.17
CA GLY A 139 0.49 -18.81 4.63
C GLY A 139 -0.85 -19.34 5.14
N VAL A 140 -1.83 -19.60 4.27
CA VAL A 140 -3.12 -20.21 4.65
C VAL A 140 -2.89 -21.64 5.16
N GLY A 141 -3.43 -21.92 6.36
CA GLY A 141 -3.16 -23.17 7.08
C GLY A 141 -1.81 -23.21 7.81
N HIS A 142 -1.02 -22.15 7.72
CA HIS A 142 0.26 -21.97 8.43
C HIS A 142 0.26 -20.67 9.26
N GLY A 143 -0.83 -20.45 9.98
CA GLY A 143 -1.01 -19.27 10.84
C GLY A 143 -1.85 -18.14 10.25
N LEU A 144 -2.25 -18.23 8.98
CA LEU A 144 -3.20 -17.32 8.35
C LEU A 144 -4.46 -18.07 7.88
N GLU A 145 -5.58 -17.37 7.92
CA GLU A 145 -6.80 -17.74 7.23
C GLU A 145 -6.86 -17.07 5.84
N ARG A 146 -7.89 -17.38 5.07
CA ARG A 146 -8.09 -16.76 3.75
C ARG A 146 -8.28 -15.25 3.86
N GLY A 147 -7.74 -14.55 2.90
CA GLY A 147 -7.95 -13.11 2.78
C GLY A 147 -9.43 -12.72 2.65
N THR A 148 -9.77 -11.53 3.13
CA THR A 148 -11.15 -11.00 3.12
C THR A 148 -11.32 -9.74 2.26
N ARG A 149 -10.26 -9.32 1.53
CA ARG A 149 -10.36 -8.20 0.59
C ARG A 149 -11.25 -8.56 -0.59
N GLY A 150 -12.29 -7.77 -0.83
CA GLY A 150 -13.17 -7.95 -1.99
C GLY A 150 -12.50 -7.58 -3.32
N THR A 151 -12.94 -8.23 -4.40
CA THR A 151 -12.36 -8.11 -5.75
C THR A 151 -13.03 -7.03 -6.63
N GLY A 152 -13.62 -5.99 -6.06
CA GLY A 152 -14.32 -4.94 -6.84
C GLY A 152 -13.45 -3.74 -7.25
N SER A 153 -12.22 -3.64 -6.76
CA SER A 153 -11.37 -2.45 -6.93
C SER A 153 -10.31 -2.57 -8.04
N GLN A 154 -10.25 -3.67 -8.76
CA GLN A 154 -9.27 -3.88 -9.82
C GLN A 154 -9.32 -2.81 -10.91
N PRO A 155 -10.49 -2.35 -11.37
CA PRO A 155 -10.55 -1.31 -12.41
C PRO A 155 -9.93 0.02 -11.99
N THR A 156 -9.88 0.32 -10.70
CA THR A 156 -9.26 1.55 -10.18
C THR A 156 -7.79 1.37 -9.83
N SER A 157 -7.42 0.22 -9.31
CA SER A 157 -6.04 -0.07 -8.85
C SER A 157 -5.09 -0.49 -9.99
N ALA A 158 -5.57 -1.31 -10.91
CA ALA A 158 -4.75 -1.87 -11.99
C ALA A 158 -4.08 -0.81 -12.88
N PRO A 159 -4.76 0.27 -13.29
CA PRO A 159 -4.13 1.34 -14.07
C PRO A 159 -2.98 2.03 -13.35
N VAL A 160 -3.05 2.17 -12.02
CA VAL A 160 -1.96 2.73 -11.21
C VAL A 160 -0.69 1.90 -11.37
N TRP A 161 -0.84 0.59 -11.38
CA TRP A 161 0.28 -0.36 -11.54
C TRP A 161 0.70 -0.61 -12.99
N GLY A 162 -0.06 -0.03 -13.94
CA GLY A 162 0.23 -0.17 -15.37
C GLY A 162 -0.07 -1.57 -15.93
N VAL A 163 -1.05 -2.25 -15.35
CA VAL A 163 -1.48 -3.62 -15.74
C VAL A 163 -3.00 -3.64 -15.97
N ASP A 164 -3.50 -4.70 -16.60
CA ASP A 164 -4.93 -4.97 -16.68
C ASP A 164 -5.47 -5.54 -15.35
N ALA A 165 -6.81 -5.60 -15.22
CA ALA A 165 -7.46 -6.01 -13.98
C ALA A 165 -7.15 -7.47 -13.60
N ASP A 166 -7.06 -8.39 -14.57
CA ASP A 166 -6.77 -9.81 -14.30
C ASP A 166 -5.33 -9.97 -13.83
N THR A 167 -4.39 -9.33 -14.55
CA THR A 167 -2.97 -9.29 -14.16
C THR A 167 -2.78 -8.67 -12.77
N TYR A 168 -3.57 -7.64 -12.43
CA TYR A 168 -3.51 -7.03 -11.12
C TYR A 168 -3.87 -8.02 -10.01
N VAL A 169 -4.95 -8.78 -10.16
CA VAL A 169 -5.37 -9.77 -9.16
C VAL A 169 -4.29 -10.84 -8.96
N ASP A 170 -3.70 -11.32 -10.05
CA ASP A 170 -2.69 -12.39 -9.98
C ASP A 170 -1.34 -11.93 -9.41
N LYS A 171 -0.98 -10.66 -9.60
CA LYS A 171 0.35 -10.14 -9.31
C LYS A 171 0.40 -9.09 -8.18
N ALA A 172 -0.73 -8.46 -7.87
CA ALA A 172 -0.73 -7.36 -6.90
C ALA A 172 -0.25 -7.80 -5.52
N GLU A 173 -0.74 -8.92 -5.03
CA GLU A 173 -0.45 -9.38 -3.68
C GLU A 173 1.03 -9.70 -3.41
N PRO A 174 1.78 -10.36 -4.31
CA PRO A 174 3.22 -10.52 -4.15
C PRO A 174 4.01 -9.20 -4.16
N CYS A 175 3.37 -8.11 -4.58
CA CYS A 175 3.96 -6.79 -4.65
C CYS A 175 3.42 -5.82 -3.58
N LEU A 176 2.51 -6.28 -2.72
CA LEU A 176 1.97 -5.47 -1.63
C LEU A 176 2.96 -5.47 -0.45
N THR A 177 3.35 -4.28 -0.01
CA THR A 177 4.15 -4.11 1.20
C THR A 177 3.23 -3.88 2.38
N LEU A 178 3.29 -4.76 3.36
CA LEU A 178 2.60 -4.61 4.63
C LEU A 178 3.65 -4.37 5.70
N VAL A 179 3.58 -3.21 6.33
CA VAL A 179 4.52 -2.79 7.36
C VAL A 179 3.77 -2.71 8.69
N VAL A 180 4.35 -3.26 9.72
CA VAL A 180 3.79 -3.33 11.07
C VAL A 180 4.80 -2.74 12.04
N PHE A 181 4.37 -1.82 12.89
CA PHE A 181 5.17 -1.25 13.97
C PHE A 181 4.46 -1.37 15.31
#